data_51d40a623db5144e09d53e38304c499d
#
_entry.id   51d40a623db5144e09d53e38304c499d
#
_cell.length_a   1.000
_cell.length_b   1.000
_cell.length_c   1.000
_cell.angle_alpha   90.00
_cell.angle_beta   90.00
_cell.angle_gamma   90.00
#
_symmetry.space_group_name_H-M   'P 1'
#
loop_
_entity.id
_entity.type
_entity.pdbx_description
1 polymer ?
#
loop_
_entity_poly.entity_id
_entity_poly.type
_entity_poly.pdbx_seq_one_letter_code
_entity_poly.pdbx_strand_id
1 'polypeptide(L)'
;TLGYVGEISPNELKKDSLNYYSSGDFVGISGIEKSYESFLRGNKGYIYKINNVKGESVGDYNDKSNDIVVKRGKDIISTIDIDLQLYIEKLLLNKVGSVVAIEPSSGEILAIASSPSYDPNILTGRFYSENFNFLQKDTLKPLFNRSVSAVYPPGSMFKLIQSLIALEEGVIDPNYKYFINNTTIGDLAPAGLYDLKKAIVLSSNNYFYWLFKKIINQ
;
A
#
# COMPACT_ATOMS: atom_id res chain seq x y z
N THR A 1 -2.48 4.93 4.64
CA THR A 1 -2.80 3.49 4.57
C THR A 1 -4.28 3.27 4.37
N LEU A 2 -5.14 3.90 5.19
CA LEU A 2 -6.60 3.79 5.03
C LEU A 2 -7.06 4.28 3.65
N GLY A 3 -6.45 5.32 3.14
CA GLY A 3 -6.87 5.98 1.91
C GLY A 3 -7.88 7.08 2.20
N TYR A 4 -8.63 7.44 1.18
CA TYR A 4 -9.72 8.39 1.28
C TYR A 4 -10.86 8.04 0.33
N VAL A 5 -12.05 8.53 0.64
CA VAL A 5 -13.23 8.46 -0.20
C VAL A 5 -13.45 9.78 -0.93
N GLY A 6 -13.98 9.72 -2.13
CA GLY A 6 -14.30 10.91 -2.92
C GLY A 6 -15.55 10.68 -3.76
N GLU A 7 -16.10 11.75 -4.33
CA GLU A 7 -17.20 11.64 -5.28
C GLU A 7 -16.73 10.87 -6.52
N ILE A 8 -17.57 9.94 -6.99
CA ILE A 8 -17.27 9.14 -8.16
C ILE A 8 -17.04 10.00 -9.40
N SER A 9 -15.93 9.80 -10.08
CA SER A 9 -15.63 10.52 -11.32
C SER A 9 -16.48 10.00 -12.50
N PRO A 10 -16.75 10.83 -13.52
CA PRO A 10 -17.46 10.39 -14.74
C PRO A 10 -16.76 9.21 -15.44
N ASN A 11 -15.44 9.09 -15.32
CA ASN A 11 -14.68 7.99 -15.90
C ASN A 11 -14.85 6.69 -15.13
N GLU A 12 -14.93 6.75 -13.81
CA GLU A 12 -15.20 5.60 -12.95
C GLU A 12 -16.64 5.14 -13.10
N LEU A 13 -17.57 6.09 -13.18
CA LEU A 13 -18.99 5.80 -13.41
C LEU A 13 -19.21 5.01 -14.73
N LYS A 14 -18.49 5.37 -15.80
CA LYS A 14 -18.52 4.61 -17.07
C LYS A 14 -17.97 3.19 -16.98
N LYS A 15 -17.11 2.92 -15.99
CA LYS A 15 -16.52 1.59 -15.75
C LYS A 15 -17.35 0.73 -14.81
N ASP A 16 -18.38 1.31 -14.18
CA ASP A 16 -19.28 0.58 -13.29
C ASP A 16 -20.24 -0.30 -14.10
N SER A 17 -19.78 -1.51 -14.40
CA SER A 17 -20.56 -2.51 -15.14
C SER A 17 -21.81 -2.99 -14.41
N LEU A 18 -21.89 -2.77 -13.11
CA LEU A 18 -23.02 -3.18 -12.27
C LEU A 18 -24.08 -2.10 -12.13
N ASN A 19 -23.83 -0.89 -12.66
CA ASN A 19 -24.67 0.29 -12.51
C ASN A 19 -25.07 0.57 -11.04
N TYR A 20 -24.13 0.31 -10.14
CA TYR A 20 -24.34 0.50 -8.70
C TYR A 20 -24.29 1.98 -8.32
N TYR A 21 -23.40 2.75 -8.95
CA TYR A 21 -23.16 4.14 -8.62
C TYR A 21 -23.99 5.09 -9.46
N SER A 22 -24.28 6.23 -8.85
CA SER A 22 -24.88 7.40 -9.50
C SER A 22 -23.97 8.61 -9.29
N SER A 23 -24.11 9.64 -10.14
CA SER A 23 -23.39 10.90 -9.93
C SER A 23 -23.69 11.46 -8.54
N GLY A 24 -22.65 11.88 -7.82
CA GLY A 24 -22.76 12.35 -6.43
C GLY A 24 -22.51 11.27 -5.38
N ASP A 25 -22.43 9.99 -5.76
CA ASP A 25 -22.05 8.92 -4.82
C ASP A 25 -20.55 9.01 -4.47
N PHE A 26 -20.23 8.58 -3.26
CA PHE A 26 -18.85 8.45 -2.79
C PHE A 26 -18.33 7.05 -3.05
N VAL A 27 -17.05 6.98 -3.40
CA VAL A 27 -16.32 5.74 -3.67
C VAL A 27 -14.92 5.81 -3.07
N GLY A 28 -14.36 4.69 -2.65
CA GLY A 28 -12.97 4.60 -2.21
C GLY A 28 -11.99 4.91 -3.34
N ILE A 29 -11.22 5.99 -3.19
CA ILE A 29 -10.27 6.44 -4.22
C ILE A 29 -8.91 5.77 -4.06
N SER A 30 -8.49 5.50 -2.83
CA SER A 30 -7.19 4.91 -2.55
C SER A 30 -7.19 4.07 -1.28
N GLY A 31 -6.11 3.31 -1.06
CA GLY A 31 -5.89 2.55 0.17
C GLY A 31 -6.91 1.43 0.41
N ILE A 32 -7.17 1.16 1.68
CA ILE A 32 -8.15 0.16 2.13
C ILE A 32 -9.55 0.52 1.64
N GLU A 33 -9.93 1.79 1.67
CA GLU A 33 -11.22 2.28 1.17
C GLU A 33 -11.48 1.82 -0.27
N LYS A 34 -10.48 1.93 -1.15
CA LYS A 34 -10.60 1.46 -2.54
C LYS A 34 -10.57 -0.06 -2.64
N SER A 35 -9.64 -0.70 -1.95
CA SER A 35 -9.41 -2.14 -2.10
C SER A 35 -10.57 -2.98 -1.59
N TYR A 36 -11.27 -2.48 -0.58
CA TYR A 36 -12.41 -3.15 0.05
C TYR A 36 -13.74 -2.45 -0.18
N GLU A 37 -13.82 -1.57 -1.17
CA GLU A 37 -15.03 -0.82 -1.52
C GLU A 37 -16.26 -1.70 -1.61
N SER A 38 -16.19 -2.85 -2.29
CA SER A 38 -17.31 -3.77 -2.46
C SER A 38 -17.85 -4.37 -1.13
N PHE A 39 -17.01 -4.42 -0.10
CA PHE A 39 -17.40 -4.86 1.24
C PHE A 39 -17.93 -3.71 2.10
N LEU A 40 -17.32 -2.52 1.96
CA LEU A 40 -17.62 -1.36 2.79
C LEU A 40 -18.90 -0.65 2.36
N ARG A 41 -19.19 -0.57 1.05
CA ARG A 41 -20.29 0.22 0.50
C ARG A 41 -21.69 -0.31 0.82
N GLY A 42 -21.85 -1.60 1.15
CA GLY A 42 -23.15 -2.26 1.35
C GLY A 42 -23.98 -2.37 0.07
N ASN A 43 -25.30 -2.38 0.23
CA ASN A 43 -26.23 -2.39 -0.89
C ASN A 43 -27.26 -1.28 -0.72
N LYS A 44 -27.50 -0.49 -1.78
CA LYS A 44 -28.49 0.58 -1.79
C LYS A 44 -29.89 0.01 -1.63
N GLY A 45 -30.71 0.70 -0.84
CA GLY A 45 -32.15 0.50 -0.79
C GLY A 45 -32.88 1.45 -1.72
N TYR A 46 -34.08 1.08 -2.11
CA TYR A 46 -34.96 1.91 -2.97
C TYR A 46 -36.35 1.94 -2.38
N ILE A 47 -36.94 3.13 -2.33
CA ILE A 47 -38.33 3.36 -1.92
C ILE A 47 -39.09 3.87 -3.14
N TYR A 48 -40.15 3.17 -3.50
CA TYR A 48 -41.00 3.53 -4.64
C TYR A 48 -42.18 4.30 -4.17
N LYS A 49 -42.36 5.53 -4.72
CA LYS A 49 -43.46 6.42 -4.38
C LYS A 49 -44.25 6.82 -5.60
N ILE A 50 -45.57 7.04 -5.40
CA ILE A 50 -46.44 7.62 -6.41
C ILE A 50 -46.35 9.13 -6.30
N ASN A 51 -46.00 9.79 -7.40
CA ASN A 51 -45.96 11.25 -7.45
C ASN A 51 -47.08 11.78 -8.37
N ASN A 52 -47.61 12.94 -8.01
CA ASN A 52 -48.55 13.68 -8.88
C ASN A 52 -47.77 14.38 -10.03
N VAL A 53 -48.51 15.02 -10.94
CA VAL A 53 -47.94 15.75 -12.09
C VAL A 53 -47.05 16.94 -11.70
N LYS A 54 -47.08 17.37 -10.43
CA LYS A 54 -46.20 18.39 -9.88
C LYS A 54 -44.94 17.84 -9.21
N GLY A 55 -44.76 16.51 -9.16
CA GLY A 55 -43.66 15.86 -8.52
C GLY A 55 -43.82 15.66 -7.00
N GLU A 56 -44.98 15.96 -6.43
CA GLU A 56 -45.25 15.77 -5.00
C GLU A 56 -45.66 14.32 -4.73
N SER A 57 -45.09 13.72 -3.67
CA SER A 57 -45.43 12.36 -3.27
C SER A 57 -46.85 12.30 -2.71
N VAL A 58 -47.69 11.46 -3.33
CA VAL A 58 -49.09 11.26 -2.94
C VAL A 58 -49.35 9.93 -2.26
N GLY A 59 -48.37 9.05 -2.21
CA GLY A 59 -48.51 7.77 -1.53
C GLY A 59 -47.35 6.82 -1.84
N ASP A 60 -47.38 5.66 -1.17
CA ASP A 60 -46.42 4.57 -1.40
C ASP A 60 -46.93 3.71 -2.59
N TYR A 61 -45.97 3.30 -3.43
CA TYR A 61 -46.29 2.40 -4.54
C TYR A 61 -46.50 0.99 -4.05
N ASN A 62 -47.61 0.36 -4.44
CA ASN A 62 -47.97 -1.02 -4.16
C ASN A 62 -47.74 -1.41 -2.69
N ASP A 63 -48.22 -0.58 -1.75
CA ASP A 63 -48.08 -0.77 -0.30
C ASP A 63 -46.66 -1.15 0.15
N LYS A 64 -45.65 -0.53 -0.49
CA LYS A 64 -44.21 -0.76 -0.23
C LYS A 64 -43.70 -2.18 -0.56
N SER A 65 -44.50 -3.02 -1.18
CA SER A 65 -44.11 -4.40 -1.51
C SER A 65 -42.92 -4.47 -2.49
N ASN A 66 -42.67 -3.40 -3.24
CA ASN A 66 -41.55 -3.28 -4.16
C ASN A 66 -40.31 -2.59 -3.55
N ASP A 67 -40.42 -2.11 -2.32
CA ASP A 67 -39.30 -1.43 -1.67
C ASP A 67 -38.15 -2.40 -1.43
N ILE A 68 -36.93 -1.94 -1.71
CA ILE A 68 -35.70 -2.69 -1.48
C ILE A 68 -35.04 -2.14 -0.22
N VAL A 69 -34.90 -2.98 0.79
CA VAL A 69 -34.28 -2.58 2.06
C VAL A 69 -32.77 -2.37 1.88
N VAL A 70 -32.27 -1.24 2.37
CA VAL A 70 -30.84 -0.97 2.43
C VAL A 70 -30.11 -2.01 3.25
N LYS A 71 -28.95 -2.48 2.76
CA LYS A 71 -28.06 -3.34 3.54
C LYS A 71 -26.77 -2.60 3.80
N ARG A 72 -26.44 -2.47 5.08
CA ARG A 72 -25.20 -1.86 5.53
C ARG A 72 -24.00 -2.65 5.02
N GLY A 73 -22.88 -1.99 4.76
CA GLY A 73 -21.59 -2.61 4.45
C GLY A 73 -21.05 -3.44 5.62
N LYS A 74 -20.04 -4.22 5.34
CA LYS A 74 -19.38 -5.06 6.35
C LYS A 74 -18.26 -4.28 7.02
N ASP A 75 -18.07 -4.54 8.31
CA ASP A 75 -16.93 -4.05 9.05
C ASP A 75 -15.66 -4.83 8.64
N ILE A 76 -14.53 -4.15 8.57
CA ILE A 76 -13.22 -4.75 8.29
C ILE A 76 -12.38 -4.61 9.55
N ILE A 77 -11.80 -5.73 10.00
CA ILE A 77 -10.82 -5.75 11.09
C ILE A 77 -9.44 -5.75 10.45
N SER A 78 -8.66 -4.71 10.74
CA SER A 78 -7.27 -4.58 10.29
C SER A 78 -6.31 -5.21 11.28
N THR A 79 -5.18 -5.68 10.79
CA THR A 79 -4.06 -6.15 11.62
C THR A 79 -3.20 -5.00 12.18
N ILE A 80 -3.51 -3.76 11.80
CA ILE A 80 -2.77 -2.58 12.26
C ILE A 80 -2.91 -2.42 13.78
N ASP A 81 -1.79 -2.42 14.47
CA ASP A 81 -1.68 -2.01 15.87
C ASP A 81 -1.70 -0.47 15.93
N ILE A 82 -2.75 0.08 16.49
CA ILE A 82 -2.97 1.53 16.48
C ILE A 82 -1.91 2.29 17.29
N ASP A 83 -1.44 1.73 18.40
CA ASP A 83 -0.44 2.37 19.23
C ASP A 83 0.91 2.40 18.53
N LEU A 84 1.31 1.30 17.90
CA LEU A 84 2.50 1.22 17.08
C LEU A 84 2.42 2.16 15.87
N GLN A 85 1.28 2.22 15.19
CA GLN A 85 1.06 3.12 14.06
C GLN A 85 1.24 4.58 14.47
N LEU A 86 0.58 5.01 15.54
CA LEU A 86 0.69 6.38 16.07
C LEU A 86 2.11 6.72 16.52
N TYR A 87 2.79 5.77 17.14
CA TYR A 87 4.19 5.94 17.55
C TYR A 87 5.11 6.17 16.35
N ILE A 88 4.96 5.36 15.29
CA ILE A 88 5.74 5.47 14.06
C ILE A 88 5.45 6.79 13.35
N GLU A 89 4.19 7.19 13.24
CA GLU A 89 3.80 8.46 12.63
C GLU A 89 4.42 9.65 13.38
N LYS A 90 4.45 9.59 14.71
CA LYS A 90 5.13 10.60 15.54
C LYS A 90 6.63 10.64 15.31
N LEU A 91 7.29 9.49 15.15
CA LEU A 91 8.73 9.44 14.83
C LEU A 91 9.06 9.98 13.43
N LEU A 92 8.11 9.90 12.51
CA LEU A 92 8.24 10.40 11.13
C LEU A 92 7.93 11.89 10.98
N LEU A 93 7.49 12.58 12.02
CA LEU A 93 7.25 14.03 11.98
C LEU A 93 8.49 14.77 11.45
N ASN A 94 8.28 15.69 10.51
CA ASN A 94 9.32 16.48 9.85
C ASN A 94 10.41 15.66 9.12
N LYS A 95 10.10 14.43 8.74
CA LYS A 95 10.97 13.56 7.96
C LYS A 95 10.27 13.14 6.65
N VAL A 96 11.06 12.77 5.66
CA VAL A 96 10.59 12.20 4.40
C VAL A 96 11.02 10.74 4.36
N GLY A 97 10.05 9.82 4.32
CA GLY A 97 10.36 8.40 4.33
C GLY A 97 9.14 7.54 4.61
N SER A 98 9.37 6.27 4.89
CA SER A 98 8.32 5.32 5.25
C SER A 98 8.82 4.27 6.22
N VAL A 99 7.89 3.71 6.98
CA VAL A 99 8.13 2.57 7.87
C VAL A 99 7.03 1.55 7.65
N VAL A 100 7.42 0.28 7.54
CA VAL A 100 6.52 -0.87 7.49
C VAL A 100 6.96 -1.85 8.57
N ALA A 101 6.06 -2.23 9.47
CA ALA A 101 6.28 -3.26 10.47
C ALA A 101 5.44 -4.48 10.13
N ILE A 102 6.09 -5.64 10.01
CA ILE A 102 5.46 -6.91 9.62
C ILE A 102 5.77 -7.94 10.69
N GLU A 103 4.76 -8.70 11.11
CA GLU A 103 4.93 -9.87 11.97
C GLU A 103 5.51 -11.02 11.12
N PRO A 104 6.73 -11.51 11.40
CA PRO A 104 7.38 -12.49 10.52
C PRO A 104 6.68 -13.85 10.48
N SER A 105 5.98 -14.23 11.55
CA SER A 105 5.35 -15.54 11.67
C SER A 105 4.02 -15.64 10.90
N SER A 106 3.27 -14.55 10.81
CA SER A 106 1.96 -14.51 10.17
C SER A 106 1.94 -13.74 8.85
N GLY A 107 2.91 -12.83 8.66
CA GLY A 107 2.92 -11.88 7.54
C GLY A 107 1.99 -10.68 7.73
N GLU A 108 1.37 -10.54 8.90
CA GLU A 108 0.48 -9.44 9.21
C GLU A 108 1.21 -8.11 9.25
N ILE A 109 0.61 -7.08 8.65
CA ILE A 109 1.14 -5.73 8.70
C ILE A 109 0.64 -5.07 9.98
N LEU A 110 1.55 -4.85 10.94
CA LEU A 110 1.25 -4.24 12.22
C LEU A 110 1.25 -2.71 12.14
N ALA A 111 2.07 -2.13 11.28
CA ALA A 111 2.06 -0.70 11.00
C ALA A 111 2.58 -0.42 9.59
N ILE A 112 2.06 0.64 8.97
CA ILE A 112 2.49 1.09 7.65
C ILE A 112 2.29 2.61 7.55
N ALA A 113 3.38 3.36 7.54
CA ALA A 113 3.39 4.80 7.54
C ALA A 113 4.24 5.37 6.41
N SER A 114 3.75 6.43 5.80
CA SER A 114 4.44 7.22 4.76
C SER A 114 4.45 8.69 5.17
N SER A 115 5.59 9.34 5.12
CA SER A 115 5.75 10.74 5.50
C SER A 115 6.42 11.56 4.37
N PRO A 116 6.00 12.82 4.15
CA PRO A 116 4.88 13.46 4.83
C PRO A 116 3.55 12.79 4.48
N SER A 117 2.61 12.84 5.40
CA SER A 117 1.24 12.40 5.21
C SER A 117 0.29 13.60 5.11
N TYR A 118 -0.97 13.34 4.92
CA TYR A 118 -2.04 14.34 4.88
C TYR A 118 -3.27 13.82 5.63
N ASP A 119 -4.10 14.74 6.09
CA ASP A 119 -5.42 14.39 6.63
C ASP A 119 -6.36 14.01 5.48
N PRO A 120 -6.84 12.75 5.39
CA PRO A 120 -7.74 12.34 4.33
C PRO A 120 -9.08 13.09 4.32
N ASN A 121 -9.50 13.65 5.47
CA ASN A 121 -10.75 14.39 5.57
C ASN A 121 -10.75 15.69 4.76
N ILE A 122 -9.59 16.29 4.49
CA ILE A 122 -9.52 17.47 3.64
C ILE A 122 -9.79 17.17 2.17
N LEU A 123 -9.75 15.90 1.78
CA LEU A 123 -10.04 15.43 0.41
C LEU A 123 -11.51 15.00 0.25
N THR A 124 -12.41 15.61 1.02
CA THR A 124 -13.85 15.40 0.91
C THR A 124 -14.59 16.73 0.77
N GLY A 125 -15.80 16.68 0.19
CA GLY A 125 -16.69 17.83 0.10
C GLY A 125 -16.23 18.94 -0.85
N ARG A 126 -16.73 20.16 -0.59
CA ARG A 126 -16.67 21.27 -1.56
C ARG A 126 -15.24 21.81 -1.81
N PHE A 127 -14.29 21.60 -0.91
CA PHE A 127 -12.90 22.06 -1.05
C PHE A 127 -11.96 21.00 -1.61
N TYR A 128 -12.48 19.85 -2.05
CA TYR A 128 -11.68 18.75 -2.60
C TYR A 128 -10.66 19.21 -3.64
N SER A 129 -11.12 19.91 -4.68
CA SER A 129 -10.25 20.30 -5.80
C SER A 129 -9.13 21.25 -5.37
N GLU A 130 -9.42 22.18 -4.45
CA GLU A 130 -8.44 23.13 -3.93
C GLU A 130 -7.38 22.39 -3.09
N ASN A 131 -7.82 21.58 -2.14
CA ASN A 131 -6.96 20.81 -1.25
C ASN A 131 -6.15 19.77 -2.02
N PHE A 132 -6.72 19.07 -2.99
CA PHE A 132 -6.02 18.13 -3.84
C PHE A 132 -4.91 18.83 -4.64
N ASN A 133 -5.22 19.97 -5.26
CA ASN A 133 -4.23 20.76 -6.00
C ASN A 133 -3.10 21.27 -5.09
N PHE A 134 -3.43 21.67 -3.86
CA PHE A 134 -2.45 22.07 -2.87
C PHE A 134 -1.49 20.93 -2.55
N LEU A 135 -2.02 19.74 -2.20
CA LEU A 135 -1.20 18.55 -1.91
C LEU A 135 -0.41 18.05 -3.12
N GLN A 136 -0.98 18.17 -4.32
CA GLN A 136 -0.33 17.72 -5.56
C GLN A 136 0.88 18.60 -5.93
N LYS A 137 0.81 19.91 -5.67
CA LYS A 137 1.88 20.87 -5.93
C LYS A 137 2.99 20.85 -4.88
N ASP A 138 2.76 20.22 -3.74
CA ASP A 138 3.75 20.11 -2.68
C ASP A 138 4.97 19.30 -3.16
N THR A 139 6.15 19.92 -3.08
CA THR A 139 7.43 19.32 -3.48
C THR A 139 7.78 18.07 -2.71
N LEU A 140 7.28 17.94 -1.47
CA LEU A 140 7.46 16.76 -0.62
C LEU A 140 6.51 15.62 -0.96
N LYS A 141 5.55 15.83 -1.89
CA LYS A 141 4.63 14.82 -2.44
C LYS A 141 3.91 14.00 -1.35
N PRO A 142 3.06 14.62 -0.52
CA PRO A 142 2.34 13.90 0.54
C PRO A 142 1.35 12.86 0.01
N LEU A 143 0.81 13.04 -1.21
CA LEU A 143 -0.06 12.05 -1.86
C LEU A 143 0.67 10.77 -2.30
N PHE A 144 2.02 10.81 -2.36
CA PHE A 144 2.81 9.66 -2.78
C PHE A 144 3.03 8.70 -1.60
N ASN A 145 2.41 7.54 -1.65
CA ASN A 145 2.57 6.51 -0.62
C ASN A 145 3.93 5.81 -0.76
N ARG A 146 4.90 6.27 0.02
CA ARG A 146 6.28 5.75 0.00
C ARG A 146 6.39 4.31 0.48
N SER A 147 5.47 3.87 1.32
CA SER A 147 5.52 2.51 1.88
C SER A 147 5.28 1.42 0.84
N VAL A 148 4.51 1.73 -0.23
CA VAL A 148 4.13 0.74 -1.26
C VAL A 148 4.59 1.11 -2.66
N SER A 149 4.91 2.39 -2.91
CA SER A 149 5.20 2.87 -4.27
C SER A 149 6.62 3.39 -4.45
N ALA A 150 7.38 3.59 -3.36
CA ALA A 150 8.74 4.07 -3.48
C ALA A 150 9.68 2.99 -4.01
N VAL A 151 10.54 3.40 -4.93
CA VAL A 151 11.58 2.55 -5.51
C VAL A 151 12.92 3.12 -5.11
N TYR A 152 13.56 2.51 -4.11
CA TYR A 152 14.87 2.88 -3.63
C TYR A 152 15.87 1.75 -3.85
N PRO A 153 17.16 2.05 -4.13
CA PRO A 153 18.19 1.03 -4.10
C PRO A 153 18.25 0.37 -2.72
N PRO A 154 18.04 -0.95 -2.62
CA PRO A 154 17.98 -1.64 -1.32
C PRO A 154 19.33 -1.71 -0.61
N GLY A 155 20.42 -1.42 -1.32
CA GLY A 155 21.76 -1.52 -0.78
C GLY A 155 22.09 -2.92 -0.26
N SER A 156 22.84 -2.99 0.83
CA SER A 156 23.28 -4.26 1.42
C SER A 156 22.14 -5.13 1.97
N MET A 157 20.94 -4.61 2.13
CA MET A 157 19.77 -5.43 2.52
C MET A 157 19.45 -6.49 1.46
N PHE A 158 19.72 -6.19 0.18
CA PHE A 158 19.50 -7.14 -0.91
C PHE A 158 20.41 -8.37 -0.82
N LYS A 159 21.56 -8.28 -0.13
CA LYS A 159 22.48 -9.39 0.06
C LYS A 159 21.84 -10.58 0.79
N LEU A 160 20.90 -10.33 1.70
CA LEU A 160 20.15 -11.38 2.37
C LEU A 160 19.25 -12.14 1.40
N ILE A 161 18.53 -11.43 0.54
CA ILE A 161 17.68 -12.03 -0.50
C ILE A 161 18.55 -12.83 -1.49
N GLN A 162 19.66 -12.25 -1.92
CA GLN A 162 20.61 -12.91 -2.82
C GLN A 162 21.20 -14.18 -2.19
N SER A 163 21.46 -14.19 -0.88
CA SER A 163 21.89 -15.36 -0.13
C SER A 163 20.85 -16.46 -0.13
N LEU A 164 19.58 -16.13 0.11
CA LEU A 164 18.48 -17.09 0.07
C LEU A 164 18.32 -17.71 -1.31
N ILE A 165 18.36 -16.91 -2.36
CA ILE A 165 18.30 -17.41 -3.75
C ILE A 165 19.46 -18.38 -4.01
N ALA A 166 20.68 -18.02 -3.63
CA ALA A 166 21.85 -18.84 -3.87
C ALA A 166 21.82 -20.20 -3.13
N LEU A 167 21.22 -20.24 -1.95
CA LEU A 167 21.00 -21.46 -1.18
C LEU A 167 19.87 -22.31 -1.75
N GLU A 168 18.75 -21.69 -2.09
CA GLU A 168 17.55 -22.34 -2.66
C GLU A 168 17.90 -23.03 -3.99
N GLU A 169 18.60 -22.31 -4.87
CA GLU A 169 19.03 -22.82 -6.17
C GLU A 169 20.27 -23.75 -6.08
N GLY A 170 20.79 -24.01 -4.89
CA GLY A 170 21.97 -24.87 -4.70
C GLY A 170 23.26 -24.32 -5.31
N VAL A 171 23.34 -23.02 -5.57
CA VAL A 171 24.52 -22.36 -6.18
C VAL A 171 25.74 -22.46 -5.28
N ILE A 172 25.50 -22.38 -3.98
CA ILE A 172 26.52 -22.50 -2.94
C ILE A 172 26.01 -23.35 -1.77
N ASP A 173 26.96 -24.02 -1.10
CA ASP A 173 26.76 -24.53 0.26
C ASP A 173 27.07 -23.40 1.28
N PRO A 174 26.41 -23.33 2.44
CA PRO A 174 26.68 -22.30 3.46
C PRO A 174 28.14 -22.22 3.91
N ASN A 175 28.85 -23.36 3.88
CA ASN A 175 30.26 -23.46 4.29
C ASN A 175 31.23 -23.30 3.12
N TYR A 176 30.71 -23.12 1.89
CA TYR A 176 31.56 -22.93 0.71
C TYR A 176 32.42 -21.68 0.88
N LYS A 177 33.73 -21.82 0.75
CA LYS A 177 34.69 -20.73 0.92
C LYS A 177 35.19 -20.23 -0.41
N TYR A 178 35.14 -18.92 -0.59
CA TYR A 178 35.64 -18.22 -1.76
C TYR A 178 36.67 -17.16 -1.36
N PHE A 179 37.75 -17.03 -2.09
CA PHE A 179 38.80 -16.04 -1.83
C PHE A 179 38.47 -14.72 -2.54
N ILE A 180 38.37 -13.65 -1.77
CA ILE A 180 38.09 -12.28 -2.23
C ILE A 180 39.42 -11.49 -2.24
N ASN A 181 39.73 -10.90 -3.39
CA ASN A 181 40.95 -10.14 -3.59
C ASN A 181 40.72 -8.59 -3.63
N ASN A 182 39.46 -8.12 -3.51
CA ASN A 182 39.08 -6.70 -3.53
C ASN A 182 39.49 -5.91 -4.78
N THR A 183 39.68 -6.58 -5.90
CA THR A 183 40.12 -5.94 -7.16
C THR A 183 38.97 -5.57 -8.08
N THR A 184 37.75 -6.12 -7.85
CA THR A 184 36.66 -6.04 -8.83
C THR A 184 35.77 -4.83 -8.59
N ILE A 185 35.34 -4.60 -7.33
CA ILE A 185 34.50 -3.47 -6.93
C ILE A 185 34.96 -2.92 -5.58
N GLY A 186 34.62 -1.67 -5.28
CA GLY A 186 34.91 -1.07 -3.99
C GLY A 186 34.29 -1.85 -2.84
N ASP A 187 35.08 -2.21 -1.85
CA ASP A 187 34.66 -3.00 -0.69
C ASP A 187 35.39 -2.48 0.56
N LEU A 188 34.66 -2.39 1.67
CA LEU A 188 35.24 -2.12 2.98
C LEU A 188 35.72 -3.40 3.67
N ALA A 189 35.24 -4.56 3.24
CA ALA A 189 35.65 -5.85 3.76
C ALA A 189 37.07 -6.19 3.27
N PRO A 190 37.98 -6.67 4.15
CA PRO A 190 39.35 -6.97 3.78
C PRO A 190 39.43 -8.16 2.79
N ALA A 191 40.51 -8.23 2.01
CA ALA A 191 40.78 -9.40 1.19
C ALA A 191 40.95 -10.66 2.06
N GLY A 192 40.55 -11.80 1.55
CA GLY A 192 40.69 -13.06 2.29
C GLY A 192 39.66 -14.11 1.91
N LEU A 193 39.62 -15.19 2.70
CA LEU A 193 38.71 -16.31 2.52
C LEU A 193 37.41 -16.06 3.24
N TYR A 194 36.28 -16.18 2.50
CA TYR A 194 34.92 -15.90 2.96
C TYR A 194 34.02 -17.12 2.73
N ASP A 195 33.27 -17.48 3.75
CA ASP A 195 32.03 -18.23 3.63
C ASP A 195 30.82 -17.22 3.59
N LEU A 196 29.61 -17.74 3.39
CA LEU A 196 28.41 -16.90 3.31
C LEU A 196 28.18 -16.10 4.60
N LYS A 197 28.36 -16.71 5.77
CA LYS A 197 28.17 -16.03 7.06
C LYS A 197 29.13 -14.85 7.23
N LYS A 198 30.42 -15.07 6.98
CA LYS A 198 31.43 -14.01 7.06
C LYS A 198 31.18 -12.90 6.04
N ALA A 199 30.72 -13.27 4.83
CA ALA A 199 30.39 -12.31 3.80
C ALA A 199 29.21 -11.40 4.19
N ILE A 200 28.19 -11.94 4.86
CA ILE A 200 27.05 -11.17 5.39
C ILE A 200 27.53 -10.26 6.54
N VAL A 201 28.25 -10.80 7.52
CA VAL A 201 28.73 -10.04 8.69
C VAL A 201 29.60 -8.85 8.29
N LEU A 202 30.51 -9.04 7.35
CA LEU A 202 31.39 -7.98 6.86
C LEU A 202 30.80 -7.20 5.69
N SER A 203 29.58 -7.57 5.26
CA SER A 203 28.88 -6.93 4.14
C SER A 203 29.74 -6.82 2.88
N SER A 204 30.52 -7.87 2.53
CA SER A 204 31.46 -7.83 1.41
C SER A 204 30.76 -7.65 0.07
N ASN A 205 31.06 -6.56 -0.61
CA ASN A 205 30.51 -6.29 -1.95
C ASN A 205 31.11 -7.27 -2.99
N ASN A 206 32.41 -7.58 -2.88
CA ASN A 206 33.09 -8.45 -3.83
C ASN A 206 32.58 -9.90 -3.74
N TYR A 207 32.29 -10.40 -2.53
CA TYR A 207 31.70 -11.74 -2.39
C TYR A 207 30.30 -11.79 -3.04
N PHE A 208 29.45 -10.83 -2.78
CA PHE A 208 28.10 -10.78 -3.33
C PHE A 208 28.07 -10.49 -4.83
N TYR A 209 29.03 -9.74 -5.34
CA TYR A 209 29.22 -9.58 -6.79
C TYR A 209 29.58 -10.91 -7.45
N TRP A 210 30.54 -11.64 -6.88
CA TRP A 210 30.91 -13.00 -7.34
C TRP A 210 29.70 -13.95 -7.26
N LEU A 211 28.98 -13.94 -6.14
CA LEU A 211 27.79 -14.76 -5.94
C LEU A 211 26.70 -14.46 -6.98
N PHE A 212 26.45 -13.18 -7.24
CA PHE A 212 25.53 -12.76 -8.29
C PHE A 212 25.91 -13.30 -9.65
N LYS A 213 27.19 -13.19 -10.04
CA LYS A 213 27.70 -13.75 -11.29
C LYS A 213 27.50 -15.27 -11.36
N LYS A 214 27.64 -15.94 -10.24
CA LYS A 214 27.45 -17.40 -10.17
C LYS A 214 25.96 -17.79 -10.32
N ILE A 215 25.04 -17.01 -9.76
CA ILE A 215 23.59 -17.22 -9.91
C ILE A 215 23.15 -17.04 -11.37
N ILE A 216 23.58 -15.97 -12.04
CA ILE A 216 23.11 -15.67 -13.40
C ILE A 216 23.76 -16.51 -14.50
N ASN A 217 24.85 -17.25 -14.21
CA ASN A 217 25.57 -18.09 -15.15
C ASN A 217 25.27 -19.59 -14.95
N GLN A 218 24.23 -19.91 -14.20
CA GLN A 218 23.62 -21.23 -14.17
C GLN A 218 22.74 -21.45 -15.41
#